data_43f0e231987c9a711218562ddf0e060a
#
_entry.id   43f0e231987c9a711218562ddf0e060a
#
_cell.length_a   1.000
_cell.length_b   1.000
_cell.length_c   1.000
_cell.angle_alpha   90.00
_cell.angle_beta   90.00
_cell.angle_gamma   90.00
#
_symmetry.space_group_name_H-M   'P 1'
#
loop_
_entity.id
_entity.type
_entity.pdbx_description
1 polymer ?
#
loop_
_entity_poly.entity_id
_entity_poly.type
_entity_poly.pdbx_seq_one_letter_code
_entity_poly.pdbx_strand_id
1 'polypeptide(L)'
;MHTFRSGRGAVRTTALARRALWVGLAASFAVTVAGQARRAETAPQAPQPAMGDPVNLYAPSANAYAPPREDGEIHPQHVLGQIWVMTGEPGESNVAVQIGDQGVLVVDTGTQAMAPKLLAQIQRLAQERGGTHKAIRRVVNTNGRADHIGGNDVIRKAGSQIIAGEEAAQQNAFVSSGAEVFAHENVLSRLVAEKASGKADPAREQLWPTDTEGFDVDNTRFNGEAVQIHHPKDANTDGQLVLLFRGSDVIAAGDVVDMTSYPIIDVAAGGTIDGELVALNKVIEMAVPGKQAEGGTIIIPGHGRLCDQTDVVLYKNMVTVIRNLVQFYKNQGKTLQQVLDLKPTAGYDDRWGSASGRWTTRDFVTAVYQTLPAKGPVFFSMQNSTLVPSSAKPAGGKQF
;
A
#
# COMPACT_ATOMS: atom_id res chain seq x y z
N MET A 1 15.65 -26.13 62.64
CA MET A 1 16.18 -27.42 63.12
C MET A 1 16.62 -28.21 61.89
N HIS A 2 17.92 -28.55 61.85
CA HIS A 2 18.67 -29.39 60.93
C HIS A 2 18.89 -28.75 59.51
N THR A 3 19.94 -28.09 59.17
CA THR A 3 21.41 -28.32 59.06
C THR A 3 21.84 -29.62 58.39
N PHE A 4 22.57 -29.53 57.30
CA PHE A 4 23.89 -30.13 57.01
C PHE A 4 24.19 -30.05 55.53
N ARG A 5 25.20 -29.24 55.11
CA ARG A 5 26.63 -29.45 54.83
C ARG A 5 26.90 -30.31 53.58
N SER A 6 27.46 -29.77 52.58
CA SER A 6 28.86 -29.50 52.16
C SER A 6 29.55 -30.69 51.50
N GLY A 7 30.20 -30.46 50.40
CA GLY A 7 31.13 -31.37 49.76
C GLY A 7 31.86 -30.69 48.59
N ARG A 8 33.00 -30.08 48.90
CA ARG A 8 34.00 -29.61 47.91
C ARG A 8 34.82 -30.81 47.46
N GLY A 9 35.23 -30.81 46.20
CA GLY A 9 36.26 -31.71 45.69
C GLY A 9 36.98 -31.05 44.50
N ALA A 10 38.06 -30.38 44.82
CA ALA A 10 39.03 -29.91 43.83
C ALA A 10 40.15 -30.96 43.70
N VAL A 11 40.54 -31.29 42.50
CA VAL A 11 41.85 -31.92 42.22
C VAL A 11 42.52 -31.19 41.05
N ARG A 12 43.73 -30.81 41.34
CA ARG A 12 44.73 -30.12 40.52
C ARG A 12 45.55 -31.08 39.69
N THR A 13 46.26 -30.45 38.72
CA THR A 13 47.61 -30.76 38.19
C THR A 13 47.62 -31.68 36.97
N THR A 14 48.44 -31.53 35.93
CA THR A 14 49.73 -30.83 35.70
C THR A 14 50.01 -30.71 34.22
N ALA A 15 50.76 -29.71 33.88
CA ALA A 15 51.41 -29.44 32.56
C ALA A 15 52.43 -30.49 32.19
N LEU A 16 52.68 -30.66 30.90
CA LEU A 16 54.01 -30.91 30.35
C LEU A 16 54.10 -30.57 28.88
N ALA A 17 55.01 -29.67 28.61
CA ALA A 17 55.45 -29.22 27.29
C ALA A 17 56.34 -30.31 26.63
N ARG A 18 56.28 -30.42 25.32
CA ARG A 18 57.44 -30.86 24.51
C ARG A 18 57.45 -30.12 23.18
N ARG A 19 58.48 -29.27 23.07
CA ARG A 19 59.00 -28.73 21.82
C ARG A 19 59.72 -29.85 21.06
N ALA A 20 59.57 -29.91 19.76
CA ALA A 20 60.54 -30.50 18.86
C ALA A 20 60.64 -29.65 17.61
N LEU A 21 61.84 -29.07 17.49
CA LEU A 21 62.41 -28.39 16.36
C LEU A 21 62.81 -29.43 15.30
N TRP A 22 62.49 -29.18 14.03
CA TRP A 22 63.31 -29.71 12.91
C TRP A 22 63.55 -28.63 11.88
N VAL A 23 64.84 -28.36 11.69
CA VAL A 23 65.43 -27.49 10.69
C VAL A 23 65.90 -28.37 9.53
N GLY A 24 65.83 -27.88 8.34
CA GLY A 24 66.64 -28.30 7.21
C GLY A 24 65.89 -28.77 5.99
N LEU A 25 66.00 -28.37 4.86
CA LEU A 25 67.08 -28.04 3.92
C LEU A 25 66.47 -27.58 2.59
N ALA A 26 66.91 -26.49 2.07
CA ALA A 26 66.56 -26.03 0.74
C ALA A 26 67.30 -26.93 -0.32
N ALA A 27 66.59 -27.29 -1.34
CA ALA A 27 67.19 -27.75 -2.58
C ALA A 27 66.36 -27.21 -3.76
N SER A 28 66.99 -26.27 -4.44
CA SER A 28 66.54 -25.72 -5.72
C SER A 28 66.68 -26.77 -6.83
N PHE A 29 65.58 -27.07 -7.52
CA PHE A 29 65.63 -27.64 -8.87
C PHE A 29 64.82 -26.79 -9.80
N ALA A 30 65.48 -25.97 -10.60
CA ALA A 30 64.87 -25.32 -11.76
C ALA A 30 64.80 -26.37 -12.89
N VAL A 31 63.55 -26.74 -13.23
CA VAL A 31 63.34 -27.46 -14.50
C VAL A 31 62.41 -26.55 -15.36
N THR A 32 63.14 -26.00 -16.37
CA THR A 32 62.48 -25.29 -17.48
C THR A 32 61.75 -26.32 -18.35
N VAL A 33 60.46 -26.41 -18.30
CA VAL A 33 59.64 -27.11 -19.29
C VAL A 33 58.82 -26.07 -20.05
N ALA A 34 59.28 -25.78 -21.27
CA ALA A 34 58.46 -25.11 -22.28
C ALA A 34 57.39 -26.10 -22.71
N GLY A 35 56.19 -25.93 -22.13
CA GLY A 35 55.00 -26.69 -22.47
C GLY A 35 53.92 -25.75 -23.03
N GLN A 36 53.61 -25.95 -24.28
CA GLN A 36 52.56 -25.26 -25.04
C GLN A 36 51.28 -25.17 -24.24
N ALA A 37 50.83 -23.94 -24.00
CA ALA A 37 49.48 -23.67 -23.50
C ALA A 37 48.47 -24.14 -24.57
N ARG A 38 47.96 -25.35 -24.44
CA ARG A 38 46.71 -25.74 -25.07
C ARG A 38 45.62 -24.90 -24.40
N ARG A 39 45.02 -24.01 -25.18
CA ARG A 39 43.74 -23.42 -24.81
C ARG A 39 42.79 -24.58 -24.49
N ALA A 40 42.42 -24.72 -23.23
CA ALA A 40 41.24 -25.53 -22.88
C ALA A 40 40.08 -24.88 -23.57
N GLU A 41 39.59 -25.49 -24.66
CA GLU A 41 38.28 -25.25 -25.19
C GLU A 41 37.29 -25.55 -24.06
N THR A 42 36.70 -24.51 -23.49
CA THR A 42 35.58 -24.67 -22.56
C THR A 42 34.48 -25.36 -23.34
N ALA A 43 34.16 -26.59 -22.96
CA ALA A 43 32.99 -27.30 -23.45
C ALA A 43 31.77 -26.34 -23.28
N PRO A 44 30.86 -26.26 -24.27
CA PRO A 44 29.70 -25.47 -24.17
C PRO A 44 28.92 -25.91 -22.90
N GLN A 45 28.84 -25.02 -21.92
CA GLN A 45 27.97 -25.23 -20.77
C GLN A 45 26.56 -25.45 -21.32
N ALA A 46 25.96 -26.59 -20.99
CA ALA A 46 24.55 -26.83 -21.23
C ALA A 46 23.78 -25.63 -20.68
N PRO A 47 22.77 -25.10 -21.40
CA PRO A 47 21.97 -24.01 -20.91
C PRO A 47 21.41 -24.43 -19.55
N GLN A 48 21.85 -23.74 -18.49
CA GLN A 48 21.21 -23.90 -17.18
C GLN A 48 19.75 -23.53 -17.38
N PRO A 49 18.79 -24.36 -16.91
CA PRO A 49 17.41 -23.96 -16.91
C PRO A 49 17.38 -22.59 -16.23
N ALA A 50 16.77 -21.61 -16.89
CA ALA A 50 16.52 -20.32 -16.29
C ALA A 50 15.71 -20.57 -15.01
N MET A 51 16.41 -20.70 -13.89
CA MET A 51 15.78 -20.52 -12.60
C MET A 51 15.29 -19.09 -12.67
N GLY A 52 13.95 -18.93 -12.68
CA GLY A 52 13.36 -17.63 -12.54
C GLY A 52 14.10 -16.92 -11.40
N ASP A 53 14.50 -15.69 -11.63
CA ASP A 53 15.28 -14.94 -10.65
C ASP A 53 14.71 -15.21 -9.25
N PRO A 54 15.54 -15.60 -8.27
CA PRO A 54 15.06 -15.82 -6.92
C PRO A 54 14.35 -14.56 -6.50
N VAL A 55 13.03 -14.66 -6.21
CA VAL A 55 12.23 -13.51 -5.80
C VAL A 55 12.93 -12.92 -4.59
N ASN A 56 13.60 -11.78 -4.77
CA ASN A 56 14.19 -11.07 -3.67
C ASN A 56 13.05 -10.45 -2.85
N LEU A 57 12.72 -11.08 -1.72
CA LEU A 57 11.63 -10.63 -0.85
C LEU A 57 11.87 -9.22 -0.28
N TYR A 58 13.07 -8.68 -0.41
CA TYR A 58 13.47 -7.37 0.10
C TYR A 58 13.67 -6.31 -0.99
N ALA A 59 13.37 -6.64 -2.24
CA ALA A 59 13.41 -5.67 -3.34
C ALA A 59 12.19 -5.85 -4.24
N PRO A 60 11.56 -4.74 -4.70
CA PRO A 60 10.50 -4.81 -5.67
C PRO A 60 11.01 -5.39 -6.99
N SER A 61 10.12 -6.00 -7.79
CA SER A 61 10.48 -6.46 -9.13
C SER A 61 10.97 -5.28 -9.98
N ALA A 62 11.84 -5.54 -10.96
CA ALA A 62 12.38 -4.51 -11.85
C ALA A 62 11.31 -3.67 -12.56
N ASN A 63 10.08 -4.21 -12.71
CA ASN A 63 8.94 -3.56 -13.35
C ASN A 63 7.90 -3.07 -12.34
N ALA A 64 8.21 -3.03 -11.03
CA ALA A 64 7.24 -2.67 -9.98
C ALA A 64 6.60 -1.30 -10.20
N TYR A 65 7.36 -0.36 -10.77
CA TYR A 65 6.90 1.01 -11.05
C TYR A 65 6.39 1.21 -12.48
N ALA A 66 6.24 0.15 -13.26
CA ALA A 66 5.64 0.24 -14.59
C ALA A 66 4.13 0.54 -14.49
N PRO A 67 3.57 1.28 -15.46
CA PRO A 67 2.13 1.51 -15.50
C PRO A 67 1.37 0.19 -15.76
N PRO A 68 0.08 0.10 -15.37
CA PRO A 68 -0.79 -1.01 -15.74
C PRO A 68 -0.83 -1.26 -17.25
N ARG A 69 -1.05 -2.50 -17.64
CA ARG A 69 -1.11 -2.92 -19.06
C ARG A 69 -2.53 -2.81 -19.59
N GLU A 70 -2.64 -2.57 -20.92
CA GLU A 70 -3.90 -2.47 -21.64
C GLU A 70 -4.16 -3.77 -22.41
N ASP A 71 -4.33 -4.89 -21.74
CA ASP A 71 -4.53 -6.21 -22.38
C ASP A 71 -5.74 -6.98 -21.83
N GLY A 72 -6.53 -6.37 -20.98
CA GLY A 72 -7.73 -6.95 -20.39
C GLY A 72 -7.46 -8.01 -19.33
N GLU A 73 -6.21 -8.22 -18.92
CA GLU A 73 -5.83 -9.25 -17.97
C GLU A 73 -5.44 -8.66 -16.60
N ILE A 74 -5.44 -9.51 -15.57
CA ILE A 74 -4.94 -9.17 -14.25
C ILE A 74 -3.49 -9.59 -14.11
N HIS A 75 -2.64 -8.66 -13.77
CA HIS A 75 -1.21 -8.85 -13.63
C HIS A 75 -0.78 -8.86 -12.16
N PRO A 76 -0.50 -10.05 -11.58
CA PRO A 76 0.06 -10.13 -10.24
C PRO A 76 1.53 -9.69 -10.27
N GLN A 77 1.88 -8.81 -9.36
CA GLN A 77 3.23 -8.28 -9.18
C GLN A 77 3.65 -8.42 -7.72
N HIS A 78 4.81 -9.03 -7.47
CA HIS A 78 5.38 -9.05 -6.12
C HIS A 78 5.84 -7.65 -5.72
N VAL A 79 5.45 -7.20 -4.53
CA VAL A 79 5.82 -5.90 -3.97
C VAL A 79 6.99 -6.09 -3.00
N LEU A 80 6.73 -6.46 -1.77
CA LEU A 80 7.73 -6.80 -0.74
C LEU A 80 7.14 -7.87 0.21
N GLY A 81 7.99 -8.67 0.84
CA GLY A 81 7.58 -9.65 1.83
C GLY A 81 6.50 -10.59 1.31
N GLN A 82 5.35 -10.57 1.96
CA GLN A 82 4.20 -11.40 1.60
C GLN A 82 3.16 -10.64 0.74
N ILE A 83 3.47 -9.42 0.29
CA ILE A 83 2.53 -8.53 -0.38
C ILE A 83 2.70 -8.59 -1.90
N TRP A 84 1.57 -8.70 -2.56
CA TRP A 84 1.40 -8.65 -4.01
C TRP A 84 0.42 -7.54 -4.36
N VAL A 85 0.56 -6.97 -5.54
CA VAL A 85 -0.45 -6.11 -6.15
C VAL A 85 -1.00 -6.79 -7.40
N MET A 86 -2.32 -6.75 -7.55
CA MET A 86 -3.03 -7.15 -8.75
C MET A 86 -3.42 -5.88 -9.49
N THR A 87 -2.90 -5.71 -10.68
CA THR A 87 -3.24 -4.58 -11.54
C THR A 87 -4.07 -5.06 -12.73
N GLY A 88 -5.15 -4.38 -13.01
CA GLY A 88 -5.98 -4.58 -14.19
C GLY A 88 -5.64 -3.58 -15.30
N GLU A 89 -6.64 -3.22 -16.10
CA GLU A 89 -6.50 -2.17 -17.12
C GLU A 89 -6.33 -0.77 -16.48
N PRO A 90 -5.77 0.18 -17.23
CA PRO A 90 -5.71 1.58 -16.80
C PRO A 90 -7.09 2.09 -16.38
N GLY A 91 -7.17 2.67 -15.19
CA GLY A 91 -8.43 3.15 -14.62
C GLY A 91 -9.16 2.15 -13.69
N GLU A 92 -8.77 0.88 -13.69
CA GLU A 92 -9.16 -0.07 -12.65
C GLU A 92 -8.38 0.21 -11.37
N SER A 93 -8.98 -0.14 -10.21
CA SER A 93 -8.27 -0.01 -8.93
C SER A 93 -7.22 -1.12 -8.77
N ASN A 94 -6.13 -0.79 -8.09
CA ASN A 94 -5.17 -1.77 -7.63
C ASN A 94 -5.76 -2.57 -6.45
N VAL A 95 -5.45 -3.86 -6.43
CA VAL A 95 -5.84 -4.74 -5.32
C VAL A 95 -4.57 -5.27 -4.66
N ALA A 96 -4.37 -4.95 -3.37
CA ALA A 96 -3.26 -5.51 -2.63
C ALA A 96 -3.64 -6.87 -2.03
N VAL A 97 -2.71 -7.83 -2.07
CA VAL A 97 -2.94 -9.18 -1.58
C VAL A 97 -1.78 -9.63 -0.71
N GLN A 98 -2.07 -9.96 0.54
CA GLN A 98 -1.12 -10.63 1.43
C GLN A 98 -1.36 -12.13 1.41
N ILE A 99 -0.31 -12.93 1.17
CA ILE A 99 -0.39 -14.39 1.13
C ILE A 99 0.61 -14.99 2.12
N GLY A 100 0.12 -15.66 3.15
CA GLY A 100 0.93 -16.29 4.18
C GLY A 100 0.27 -17.53 4.79
N ASP A 101 0.78 -17.99 5.93
CA ASP A 101 0.38 -19.28 6.52
C ASP A 101 -1.05 -19.30 7.07
N GLN A 102 -1.59 -18.14 7.47
CA GLN A 102 -2.96 -18.05 7.96
C GLN A 102 -3.99 -17.93 6.82
N GLY A 103 -3.53 -17.71 5.59
CA GLY A 103 -4.37 -17.55 4.42
C GLY A 103 -4.10 -16.26 3.64
N VAL A 104 -5.13 -15.75 2.99
CA VAL A 104 -5.07 -14.57 2.15
C VAL A 104 -5.88 -13.44 2.74
N LEU A 105 -5.27 -12.24 2.83
CA LEU A 105 -5.93 -10.97 3.07
C LEU A 105 -5.91 -10.18 1.76
N VAL A 106 -7.05 -9.62 1.38
CA VAL A 106 -7.24 -8.86 0.16
C VAL A 106 -7.62 -7.42 0.54
N VAL A 107 -6.95 -6.43 -0.02
CA VAL A 107 -7.30 -5.01 0.14
C VAL A 107 -7.92 -4.53 -1.16
N ASP A 108 -9.19 -4.17 -1.09
CA ASP A 108 -10.10 -3.90 -2.20
C ASP A 108 -10.35 -5.13 -3.11
N THR A 109 -11.31 -5.00 -4.01
CA THR A 109 -11.72 -6.12 -4.87
C THR A 109 -11.94 -5.73 -6.32
N GLY A 110 -11.55 -4.51 -6.68
CA GLY A 110 -11.73 -4.02 -8.05
C GLY A 110 -13.19 -3.81 -8.44
N THR A 111 -13.41 -3.66 -9.73
CA THR A 111 -14.77 -3.62 -10.30
C THR A 111 -15.41 -5.00 -10.37
N GLN A 112 -16.72 -5.05 -10.51
CA GLN A 112 -17.45 -6.30 -10.69
C GLN A 112 -16.98 -7.07 -11.94
N ALA A 113 -16.61 -6.38 -13.00
CA ALA A 113 -16.12 -6.98 -14.25
C ALA A 113 -14.74 -7.64 -14.05
N MET A 114 -13.89 -7.06 -13.22
CA MET A 114 -12.55 -7.56 -12.89
C MET A 114 -12.60 -8.81 -11.98
N ALA A 115 -13.61 -8.94 -11.13
CA ALA A 115 -13.65 -9.88 -10.03
C ALA A 115 -13.38 -11.36 -10.37
N PRO A 116 -13.91 -11.96 -11.45
CA PRO A 116 -13.62 -13.36 -11.79
C PRO A 116 -12.16 -13.60 -12.16
N LYS A 117 -11.55 -12.69 -12.92
CA LYS A 117 -10.12 -12.76 -13.30
C LYS A 117 -9.23 -12.52 -12.07
N LEU A 118 -9.59 -11.58 -11.22
CA LEU A 118 -8.91 -11.29 -9.95
C LEU A 118 -8.91 -12.54 -9.05
N LEU A 119 -10.06 -13.17 -8.84
CA LEU A 119 -10.17 -14.40 -8.04
C LEU A 119 -9.26 -15.50 -8.59
N ALA A 120 -9.28 -15.73 -9.90
CA ALA A 120 -8.43 -16.75 -10.52
C ALA A 120 -6.94 -16.51 -10.27
N GLN A 121 -6.49 -15.26 -10.36
CA GLN A 121 -5.09 -14.90 -10.09
C GLN A 121 -4.72 -15.05 -8.61
N ILE A 122 -5.60 -14.63 -7.68
CA ILE A 122 -5.39 -14.81 -6.24
C ILE A 122 -5.26 -16.30 -5.91
N GLN A 123 -6.17 -17.14 -6.40
CA GLN A 123 -6.14 -18.59 -6.17
C GLN A 123 -4.88 -19.24 -6.73
N ARG A 124 -4.48 -18.88 -7.95
CA ARG A 124 -3.25 -19.36 -8.57
C ARG A 124 -2.03 -19.02 -7.71
N LEU A 125 -1.86 -17.77 -7.31
CA LEU A 125 -0.75 -17.34 -6.46
C LEU A 125 -0.77 -18.01 -5.09
N ALA A 126 -1.94 -18.14 -4.46
CA ALA A 126 -2.08 -18.80 -3.17
C ALA A 126 -1.66 -20.28 -3.25
N GLN A 127 -1.96 -20.97 -4.35
CA GLN A 127 -1.53 -22.33 -4.60
C GLN A 127 -0.02 -22.43 -4.83
N GLU A 128 0.56 -21.55 -5.66
CA GLU A 128 2.00 -21.51 -5.94
C GLU A 128 2.86 -21.24 -4.70
N ARG A 129 2.32 -20.50 -3.73
CA ARG A 129 3.06 -20.02 -2.55
C ARG A 129 2.96 -20.88 -1.31
N GLY A 130 2.30 -22.00 -1.33
CA GLY A 130 2.38 -22.84 -0.15
C GLY A 130 1.24 -23.79 0.11
N GLY A 131 0.68 -24.33 -0.94
CA GLY A 131 -0.12 -25.54 -0.80
C GLY A 131 -1.62 -25.33 -0.61
N THR A 132 -2.30 -26.40 -0.35
CA THR A 132 -3.71 -26.69 -0.56
C THR A 132 -4.72 -25.88 0.28
N HIS A 133 -4.29 -24.98 1.18
CA HIS A 133 -5.21 -24.42 2.19
C HIS A 133 -5.14 -22.91 2.42
N LYS A 134 -4.62 -22.12 1.46
CA LYS A 134 -4.61 -20.67 1.63
C LYS A 134 -5.94 -20.07 1.19
N ALA A 135 -6.97 -20.24 2.01
CA ALA A 135 -8.25 -19.61 1.77
C ALA A 135 -8.17 -18.09 1.94
N ILE A 136 -8.99 -17.37 1.18
CA ILE A 136 -9.22 -15.94 1.42
C ILE A 136 -9.97 -15.83 2.75
N ARG A 137 -9.38 -15.12 3.72
CA ARG A 137 -9.89 -15.00 5.08
C ARG A 137 -10.58 -13.68 5.32
N ARG A 138 -9.99 -12.63 4.80
CA ARG A 138 -10.45 -11.26 5.01
C ARG A 138 -10.28 -10.43 3.75
N VAL A 139 -11.28 -9.62 3.47
CA VAL A 139 -11.24 -8.50 2.54
C VAL A 139 -11.30 -7.23 3.38
N VAL A 140 -10.46 -6.23 3.09
CA VAL A 140 -10.55 -4.89 3.68
C VAL A 140 -10.81 -3.91 2.54
N ASN A 141 -11.96 -3.24 2.56
CA ASN A 141 -12.25 -2.20 1.58
C ASN A 141 -11.70 -0.86 2.05
N THR A 142 -10.90 -0.21 1.23
CA THR A 142 -10.34 1.11 1.54
C THR A 142 -11.40 2.20 1.51
N ASN A 143 -12.45 2.04 0.68
CA ASN A 143 -13.61 2.93 0.61
C ASN A 143 -14.81 2.21 0.00
N GLY A 144 -15.95 2.90 -0.15
CA GLY A 144 -17.21 2.32 -0.67
C GLY A 144 -17.47 2.52 -2.16
N ARG A 145 -16.49 2.97 -2.93
CA ARG A 145 -16.64 3.20 -4.38
C ARG A 145 -16.75 1.89 -5.15
N ALA A 146 -17.48 1.89 -6.24
CA ALA A 146 -17.76 0.68 -7.02
C ALA A 146 -16.51 -0.01 -7.59
N ASP A 147 -15.46 0.75 -7.85
CA ASP A 147 -14.19 0.26 -8.33
C ASP A 147 -13.29 -0.32 -7.22
N HIS A 148 -13.70 -0.23 -5.95
CA HIS A 148 -13.03 -0.83 -4.79
C HIS A 148 -13.81 -2.00 -4.20
N ILE A 149 -15.15 -1.97 -4.23
CA ILE A 149 -16.01 -3.00 -3.62
C ILE A 149 -16.69 -3.92 -4.63
N GLY A 150 -16.55 -3.66 -5.93
CA GLY A 150 -17.32 -4.35 -6.99
C GLY A 150 -17.15 -5.85 -7.02
N GLY A 151 -15.99 -6.37 -6.62
CA GLY A 151 -15.71 -7.80 -6.54
C GLY A 151 -16.04 -8.46 -5.20
N ASN A 152 -16.53 -7.74 -4.20
CA ASN A 152 -16.74 -8.26 -2.84
C ASN A 152 -17.51 -9.57 -2.80
N ASP A 153 -18.62 -9.67 -3.53
CA ASP A 153 -19.47 -10.88 -3.53
C ASP A 153 -18.71 -12.11 -4.05
N VAL A 154 -17.99 -11.96 -5.17
CA VAL A 154 -17.23 -13.04 -5.80
C VAL A 154 -16.08 -13.48 -4.89
N ILE A 155 -15.30 -12.54 -4.39
CA ILE A 155 -14.12 -12.81 -3.56
C ILE A 155 -14.54 -13.38 -2.20
N ARG A 156 -15.57 -12.81 -1.57
CA ARG A 156 -16.10 -13.29 -0.29
C ARG A 156 -16.58 -14.73 -0.37
N LYS A 157 -17.41 -15.07 -1.36
CA LYS A 157 -17.96 -16.42 -1.53
C LYS A 157 -16.90 -17.49 -1.77
N ALA A 158 -15.78 -17.13 -2.35
CA ALA A 158 -14.65 -18.05 -2.58
C ALA A 158 -13.76 -18.26 -1.35
N GLY A 159 -13.96 -17.49 -0.28
CA GLY A 159 -13.19 -17.55 0.95
C GLY A 159 -13.89 -18.27 2.10
N SER A 160 -13.25 -18.20 3.26
CA SER A 160 -13.80 -18.75 4.53
C SER A 160 -13.19 -18.00 5.71
N GLN A 161 -13.99 -17.67 6.72
CA GLN A 161 -13.48 -17.04 7.95
C GLN A 161 -12.70 -18.06 8.82
N ILE A 162 -11.81 -17.52 9.65
CA ILE A 162 -11.21 -18.27 10.76
C ILE A 162 -12.15 -18.07 11.96
N ILE A 163 -12.84 -19.13 12.35
CA ILE A 163 -13.61 -19.12 13.59
C ILE A 163 -12.65 -19.55 14.70
N ALA A 164 -12.31 -18.66 15.63
CA ALA A 164 -11.45 -18.96 16.77
C ALA A 164 -12.28 -19.29 18.01
N GLY A 165 -11.80 -20.26 18.84
CA GLY A 165 -12.33 -20.56 20.16
C GLY A 165 -13.28 -21.75 20.27
N GLU A 166 -13.93 -21.90 21.46
CA GLU A 166 -14.83 -23.01 21.78
C GLU A 166 -16.05 -23.10 20.86
N GLU A 167 -16.47 -22.00 20.27
CA GLU A 167 -17.57 -21.96 19.30
C GLU A 167 -17.24 -22.76 18.03
N ALA A 168 -15.99 -22.78 17.60
CA ALA A 168 -15.55 -23.57 16.45
C ALA A 168 -15.65 -25.09 16.73
N ALA A 169 -15.44 -25.51 17.97
CA ALA A 169 -15.53 -26.90 18.37
C ALA A 169 -16.99 -27.36 18.55
N GLN A 170 -17.90 -26.48 18.96
CA GLN A 170 -19.31 -26.80 19.16
C GLN A 170 -20.17 -26.76 17.89
N GLN A 171 -19.77 -25.99 16.89
CA GLN A 171 -20.54 -25.83 15.64
C GLN A 171 -20.12 -26.78 14.53
N ASN A 172 -19.40 -27.88 14.81
CA ASN A 172 -18.88 -28.79 13.78
C ASN A 172 -18.18 -28.06 12.64
N ALA A 173 -17.35 -27.07 12.98
CA ALA A 173 -16.59 -26.25 12.04
C ALA A 173 -17.39 -25.92 10.76
N PHE A 174 -18.62 -25.48 10.93
CA PHE A 174 -19.30 -24.87 9.80
C PHE A 174 -18.48 -23.62 9.46
N VAL A 175 -17.61 -23.82 8.50
CA VAL A 175 -16.95 -22.77 7.78
C VAL A 175 -18.03 -21.75 7.46
N SER A 176 -18.01 -20.60 8.12
CA SER A 176 -18.97 -19.55 7.82
C SER A 176 -18.87 -19.29 6.32
N SER A 177 -20.01 -19.11 5.70
CA SER A 177 -20.11 -18.99 4.26
C SER A 177 -19.41 -17.73 3.77
N GLY A 178 -18.11 -17.83 3.49
CA GLY A 178 -17.31 -16.79 2.84
C GLY A 178 -16.31 -16.08 3.76
N ALA A 179 -15.42 -15.30 3.15
CA ALA A 179 -14.49 -14.43 3.84
C ALA A 179 -15.22 -13.28 4.56
N GLU A 180 -14.60 -12.73 5.59
CA GLU A 180 -15.00 -11.46 6.17
C GLU A 180 -14.76 -10.32 5.16
N VAL A 181 -15.70 -9.38 5.04
CA VAL A 181 -15.53 -8.14 4.30
C VAL A 181 -15.64 -6.99 5.31
N PHE A 182 -14.50 -6.39 5.58
CA PHE A 182 -14.36 -5.31 6.56
C PHE A 182 -14.24 -3.95 5.88
N ALA A 183 -14.88 -2.94 6.45
CA ALA A 183 -14.74 -1.55 6.04
C ALA A 183 -14.96 -0.61 7.24
N HIS A 184 -14.63 0.67 7.11
CA HIS A 184 -15.02 1.66 8.09
C HIS A 184 -16.56 1.79 8.15
N GLU A 185 -17.13 2.02 9.34
CA GLU A 185 -18.59 2.10 9.55
C GLU A 185 -19.29 3.16 8.67
N ASN A 186 -18.58 4.24 8.32
CA ASN A 186 -19.11 5.27 7.43
C ASN A 186 -19.42 4.74 6.02
N VAL A 187 -18.65 3.74 5.53
CA VAL A 187 -18.94 3.09 4.25
C VAL A 187 -20.34 2.45 4.28
N LEU A 188 -20.61 1.62 5.31
CA LEU A 188 -21.92 0.98 5.44
C LEU A 188 -23.04 1.99 5.65
N SER A 189 -22.81 3.00 6.51
CA SER A 189 -23.79 4.06 6.78
C SER A 189 -24.22 4.79 5.50
N ARG A 190 -23.27 5.06 4.59
CA ARG A 190 -23.58 5.69 3.29
C ARG A 190 -24.30 4.76 2.35
N LEU A 191 -23.89 3.50 2.25
CA LEU A 191 -24.59 2.50 1.43
C LEU A 191 -26.05 2.30 1.89
N VAL A 192 -26.28 2.29 3.20
CA VAL A 192 -27.65 2.23 3.80
C VAL A 192 -28.45 3.49 3.46
N ALA A 193 -27.85 4.67 3.56
CA ALA A 193 -28.51 5.94 3.22
C ALA A 193 -28.83 6.02 1.71
N GLU A 194 -27.94 5.56 0.85
CA GLU A 194 -28.17 5.47 -0.61
C GLU A 194 -29.38 4.57 -0.91
N LYS A 195 -29.45 3.39 -0.26
CA LYS A 195 -30.60 2.48 -0.37
C LYS A 195 -31.90 3.14 0.11
N ALA A 196 -31.87 3.77 1.28
CA ALA A 196 -33.06 4.43 1.84
C ALA A 196 -33.57 5.57 0.96
N SER A 197 -32.69 6.22 0.19
CA SER A 197 -33.07 7.27 -0.79
C SER A 197 -33.67 6.73 -2.09
N GLY A 198 -33.76 5.40 -2.26
CA GLY A 198 -34.21 4.74 -3.49
C GLY A 198 -33.26 4.87 -4.68
N LYS A 199 -32.05 5.32 -4.47
CA LYS A 199 -31.02 5.48 -5.51
C LYS A 199 -30.10 4.25 -5.66
N ALA A 200 -30.09 3.38 -4.64
CA ALA A 200 -29.24 2.20 -4.67
C ALA A 200 -29.79 1.13 -5.62
N ASP A 201 -28.90 0.53 -6.39
CA ASP A 201 -29.20 -0.72 -7.07
C ASP A 201 -29.30 -1.85 -6.04
N PRO A 202 -30.44 -2.58 -5.95
CA PRO A 202 -30.58 -3.70 -5.01
C PRO A 202 -29.50 -4.78 -5.20
N ALA A 203 -28.97 -4.95 -6.42
CA ALA A 203 -27.89 -5.89 -6.70
C ALA A 203 -26.58 -5.52 -5.98
N ARG A 204 -26.42 -4.28 -5.52
CA ARG A 204 -25.22 -3.85 -4.81
C ARG A 204 -25.18 -4.24 -3.32
N GLU A 205 -26.31 -4.67 -2.73
CA GLU A 205 -26.33 -5.07 -1.31
C GLU A 205 -25.43 -6.27 -1.02
N GLN A 206 -25.25 -7.16 -1.97
CA GLN A 206 -24.31 -8.28 -1.85
C GLN A 206 -22.84 -7.85 -1.81
N LEU A 207 -22.54 -6.61 -2.18
CA LEU A 207 -21.19 -6.01 -2.14
C LEU A 207 -20.88 -5.35 -0.79
N TRP A 208 -21.86 -5.22 0.09
CA TRP A 208 -21.69 -4.51 1.35
C TRP A 208 -20.73 -5.23 2.28
N PRO A 209 -20.01 -4.49 3.15
CA PRO A 209 -19.18 -5.08 4.17
C PRO A 209 -20.03 -5.95 5.10
N THR A 210 -19.46 -7.06 5.57
CA THR A 210 -20.06 -7.97 6.54
C THR A 210 -19.68 -7.62 7.97
N ASP A 211 -18.62 -6.83 8.12
CA ASP A 211 -18.11 -6.32 9.39
C ASP A 211 -17.64 -4.88 9.23
N THR A 212 -17.97 -4.04 10.21
CA THR A 212 -17.60 -2.62 10.20
C THR A 212 -17.29 -2.14 11.62
N GLU A 213 -16.33 -1.24 11.72
CA GLU A 213 -15.95 -0.62 12.98
C GLU A 213 -15.59 0.85 12.76
N GLY A 214 -15.88 1.69 13.77
CA GLY A 214 -15.50 3.11 13.82
C GLY A 214 -14.23 3.29 14.66
N PHE A 215 -13.14 3.70 14.03
CA PHE A 215 -11.84 3.90 14.72
C PHE A 215 -10.99 4.94 13.98
N ASP A 216 -9.99 5.50 14.65
CA ASP A 216 -8.93 6.28 14.00
C ASP A 216 -7.77 5.39 13.54
N VAL A 217 -7.41 4.37 14.35
CA VAL A 217 -6.39 3.36 14.04
C VAL A 217 -6.78 2.02 14.66
N ASP A 218 -6.82 0.97 13.85
CA ASP A 218 -6.89 -0.42 14.30
C ASP A 218 -5.55 -1.12 14.07
N ASN A 219 -5.22 -2.09 14.93
CA ASN A 219 -4.03 -2.91 14.84
C ASN A 219 -4.40 -4.38 14.90
N THR A 220 -4.28 -5.05 13.79
CA THR A 220 -4.48 -6.49 13.70
C THR A 220 -3.18 -7.22 13.38
N ARG A 221 -3.14 -8.53 13.60
CA ARG A 221 -2.03 -9.38 13.17
C ARG A 221 -2.53 -10.42 12.20
N PHE A 222 -1.86 -10.50 11.06
CA PHE A 222 -2.16 -11.50 10.06
C PHE A 222 -0.89 -11.96 9.36
N ASN A 223 -0.79 -13.27 9.11
CA ASN A 223 0.38 -13.89 8.47
C ASN A 223 1.72 -13.56 9.15
N GLY A 224 1.71 -13.43 10.49
CA GLY A 224 2.93 -13.20 11.28
C GLY A 224 3.36 -11.73 11.38
N GLU A 225 2.73 -10.80 10.67
CA GLU A 225 3.04 -9.38 10.79
C GLU A 225 1.89 -8.55 11.36
N ALA A 226 2.21 -7.36 11.85
CA ALA A 226 1.22 -6.37 12.26
C ALA A 226 0.73 -5.62 11.02
N VAL A 227 -0.60 -5.57 10.87
CA VAL A 227 -1.30 -4.76 9.88
C VAL A 227 -1.98 -3.62 10.63
N GLN A 228 -1.55 -2.39 10.37
CA GLN A 228 -2.17 -1.19 10.94
C GLN A 228 -3.16 -0.63 9.93
N ILE A 229 -4.39 -0.43 10.34
CA ILE A 229 -5.45 0.15 9.53
C ILE A 229 -5.73 1.55 10.06
N HIS A 230 -5.47 2.56 9.25
CA HIS A 230 -5.67 3.96 9.60
C HIS A 230 -6.89 4.50 8.88
N HIS A 231 -7.69 5.28 9.60
CA HIS A 231 -8.82 6.02 9.05
C HIS A 231 -8.49 7.51 8.98
N PRO A 232 -7.99 8.03 7.83
CA PRO A 232 -7.86 9.47 7.63
C PRO A 232 -9.24 10.09 7.40
N LYS A 233 -9.65 10.95 8.34
CA LYS A 233 -10.98 11.58 8.31
C LYS A 233 -11.15 12.50 7.11
N ASP A 234 -12.33 12.42 6.49
CA ASP A 234 -12.76 13.33 5.42
C ASP A 234 -11.76 13.45 4.26
N ALA A 235 -11.00 12.38 3.95
CA ALA A 235 -10.05 12.35 2.85
C ALA A 235 -10.78 12.40 1.49
N ASN A 236 -10.52 11.47 0.58
CA ASN A 236 -11.32 11.34 -0.65
C ASN A 236 -12.79 10.97 -0.36
N THR A 237 -13.03 10.22 0.73
CA THR A 237 -14.34 9.95 1.36
C THR A 237 -14.19 9.97 2.88
N ASP A 238 -15.31 10.03 3.63
CA ASP A 238 -15.29 9.92 5.09
C ASP A 238 -15.16 8.48 5.62
N GLY A 239 -15.13 7.49 4.74
CA GLY A 239 -14.90 6.07 5.06
C GLY A 239 -13.57 5.53 4.57
N GLN A 240 -12.64 6.39 4.17
CA GLN A 240 -11.34 5.98 3.63
C GLN A 240 -10.48 5.26 4.66
N LEU A 241 -9.86 4.14 4.24
CA LEU A 241 -8.84 3.42 5.02
C LEU A 241 -7.49 3.40 4.28
N VAL A 242 -6.42 3.37 5.06
CA VAL A 242 -5.04 3.16 4.61
C VAL A 242 -4.43 2.07 5.45
N LEU A 243 -3.83 1.05 4.82
CA LEU A 243 -3.23 -0.09 5.52
C LEU A 243 -1.71 -0.02 5.45
N LEU A 244 -1.04 -0.22 6.59
CA LEU A 244 0.42 -0.39 6.69
C LEU A 244 0.74 -1.83 7.11
N PHE A 245 1.40 -2.58 6.24
CA PHE A 245 1.96 -3.90 6.49
C PHE A 245 3.38 -3.74 7.05
N ARG A 246 3.52 -3.80 8.36
CA ARG A 246 4.74 -3.41 9.05
C ARG A 246 5.95 -4.32 8.83
N GLY A 247 5.72 -5.60 8.67
CA GLY A 247 6.78 -6.57 8.42
C GLY A 247 7.26 -6.55 6.98
N SER A 248 6.33 -6.32 6.06
CA SER A 248 6.60 -6.22 4.62
C SER A 248 7.01 -4.81 4.18
N ASP A 249 6.87 -3.78 5.03
CA ASP A 249 7.12 -2.37 4.72
C ASP A 249 6.38 -1.87 3.47
N VAL A 250 5.07 -2.16 3.42
CA VAL A 250 4.18 -1.79 2.31
C VAL A 250 2.97 -1.02 2.84
N ILE A 251 2.57 0.05 2.14
CA ILE A 251 1.34 0.78 2.39
C ILE A 251 0.36 0.54 1.24
N ALA A 252 -0.85 0.07 1.53
CA ALA A 252 -1.98 0.13 0.61
C ALA A 252 -2.77 1.41 0.92
N ALA A 253 -2.65 2.40 0.05
CA ALA A 253 -3.12 3.77 0.31
C ALA A 253 -4.58 4.01 -0.14
N GLY A 254 -5.16 3.10 -0.92
CA GLY A 254 -6.45 3.36 -1.57
C GLY A 254 -6.41 4.67 -2.36
N ASP A 255 -7.55 5.31 -2.49
CA ASP A 255 -7.70 6.56 -3.27
C ASP A 255 -7.08 7.81 -2.65
N VAL A 256 -6.46 7.71 -1.45
CA VAL A 256 -5.60 8.80 -0.92
C VAL A 256 -4.43 9.06 -1.88
N VAL A 257 -3.97 8.04 -2.59
CA VAL A 257 -2.91 8.19 -3.59
C VAL A 257 -3.40 7.64 -4.93
N ASP A 258 -3.47 8.50 -5.94
CA ASP A 258 -3.76 8.14 -7.32
C ASP A 258 -2.61 8.58 -8.22
N MET A 259 -1.93 7.62 -8.87
CA MET A 259 -0.82 7.92 -9.77
C MET A 259 -1.26 8.16 -11.21
N THR A 260 -2.56 8.25 -11.47
CA THR A 260 -3.13 8.46 -12.81
C THR A 260 -3.79 9.82 -13.01
N SER A 261 -4.33 10.42 -11.94
CA SER A 261 -5.13 11.64 -12.01
C SER A 261 -4.97 12.55 -10.79
N TYR A 262 -5.62 13.70 -10.81
CA TYR A 262 -5.89 14.47 -9.59
C TYR A 262 -6.69 13.63 -8.61
N PRO A 263 -6.53 13.84 -7.27
CA PRO A 263 -7.27 13.07 -6.28
C PRO A 263 -8.78 13.22 -6.47
N ILE A 264 -9.49 12.12 -6.38
CA ILE A 264 -10.95 12.10 -6.40
C ILE A 264 -11.43 12.53 -5.02
N ILE A 265 -12.07 13.69 -4.93
CA ILE A 265 -12.70 14.17 -3.69
C ILE A 265 -14.21 13.98 -3.82
N ASP A 266 -14.71 12.90 -3.26
CA ASP A 266 -16.15 12.61 -3.28
C ASP A 266 -16.87 13.43 -2.19
N VAL A 267 -17.29 14.63 -2.54
CA VAL A 267 -17.96 15.56 -1.63
C VAL A 267 -19.29 14.97 -1.12
N ALA A 268 -19.98 14.18 -1.94
CA ALA A 268 -21.22 13.54 -1.53
C ALA A 268 -20.97 12.43 -0.49
N ALA A 269 -19.80 11.78 -0.56
CA ALA A 269 -19.34 10.82 0.42
C ALA A 269 -18.49 11.45 1.55
N GLY A 270 -18.58 12.75 1.76
CA GLY A 270 -17.92 13.45 2.89
C GLY A 270 -16.46 13.79 2.67
N GLY A 271 -15.92 13.56 1.48
CA GLY A 271 -14.55 13.92 1.14
C GLY A 271 -14.31 15.43 1.10
N THR A 272 -13.11 15.86 1.51
CA THR A 272 -12.68 17.26 1.47
C THR A 272 -11.23 17.39 1.05
N ILE A 273 -10.89 18.51 0.40
CA ILE A 273 -9.51 18.75 -0.01
C ILE A 273 -8.53 18.89 1.18
N ASP A 274 -8.99 19.48 2.29
CA ASP A 274 -8.15 19.63 3.47
C ASP A 274 -7.96 18.26 4.18
N GLY A 275 -8.98 17.41 4.23
CA GLY A 275 -8.88 16.03 4.72
C GLY A 275 -7.96 15.18 3.86
N GLU A 276 -8.03 15.32 2.55
CA GLU A 276 -7.13 14.64 1.60
C GLU A 276 -5.66 15.04 1.83
N LEU A 277 -5.38 16.31 2.04
CA LEU A 277 -4.02 16.77 2.37
C LEU A 277 -3.50 16.22 3.71
N VAL A 278 -4.38 16.07 4.70
CA VAL A 278 -4.05 15.40 5.98
C VAL A 278 -3.76 13.92 5.75
N ALA A 279 -4.57 13.24 4.93
CA ALA A 279 -4.37 11.84 4.59
C ALA A 279 -3.04 11.60 3.85
N LEU A 280 -2.74 12.41 2.84
CA LEU A 280 -1.45 12.38 2.13
C LEU A 280 -0.27 12.59 3.08
N ASN A 281 -0.40 13.53 4.03
CA ASN A 281 0.63 13.75 5.05
C ASN A 281 0.81 12.51 5.94
N LYS A 282 -0.28 11.86 6.32
CA LYS A 282 -0.25 10.62 7.10
C LYS A 282 0.47 9.49 6.37
N VAL A 283 0.23 9.32 5.07
CA VAL A 283 0.96 8.34 4.25
C VAL A 283 2.46 8.67 4.22
N ILE A 284 2.84 9.95 4.04
CA ILE A 284 4.24 10.39 4.06
C ILE A 284 4.91 10.10 5.41
N GLU A 285 4.21 10.33 6.53
CA GLU A 285 4.73 10.08 7.89
C GLU A 285 4.94 8.60 8.18
N MET A 286 4.10 7.73 7.63
CA MET A 286 4.22 6.28 7.81
C MET A 286 5.30 5.67 6.91
N ALA A 287 5.59 6.29 5.77
CA ALA A 287 6.51 5.75 4.79
C ALA A 287 7.98 6.07 5.14
N VAL A 288 8.84 5.07 5.03
CA VAL A 288 10.29 5.22 5.14
C VAL A 288 10.85 5.67 3.78
N PRO A 289 11.71 6.71 3.74
CA PRO A 289 12.31 7.16 2.48
C PRO A 289 13.16 6.10 1.80
N GLY A 290 13.08 5.99 0.47
CA GLY A 290 13.82 5.01 -0.34
C GLY A 290 15.36 5.13 -0.28
N LYS A 291 15.88 6.22 0.29
CA LYS A 291 17.33 6.40 0.52
C LYS A 291 17.86 5.67 1.76
N GLN A 292 17.00 5.08 2.57
CA GLN A 292 17.43 4.27 3.70
C GLN A 292 18.01 2.94 3.20
N ALA A 293 18.89 2.33 4.02
CA ALA A 293 19.65 1.13 3.64
C ALA A 293 18.77 -0.07 3.23
N GLU A 294 17.52 -0.10 3.66
CA GLU A 294 16.56 -1.19 3.42
C GLU A 294 15.66 -0.96 2.20
N GLY A 295 15.83 0.14 1.46
CA GLY A 295 15.11 0.40 0.21
C GLY A 295 13.83 1.25 0.33
N GLY A 296 13.33 1.48 1.55
CA GLY A 296 12.16 2.31 1.82
C GLY A 296 10.83 1.62 1.58
N THR A 297 9.77 2.25 2.07
CA THR A 297 8.39 1.75 1.97
C THR A 297 7.88 1.84 0.54
N ILE A 298 7.31 0.75 0.04
CA ILE A 298 6.58 0.74 -1.22
C ILE A 298 5.11 1.07 -0.95
N ILE A 299 4.56 1.96 -1.77
CA ILE A 299 3.16 2.39 -1.64
C ILE A 299 2.37 1.87 -2.84
N ILE A 300 1.29 1.15 -2.55
CA ILE A 300 0.30 0.71 -3.52
C ILE A 300 -0.80 1.78 -3.54
N PRO A 301 -0.88 2.63 -4.58
CA PRO A 301 -1.94 3.61 -4.71
C PRO A 301 -3.26 2.94 -5.09
N GLY A 302 -4.39 3.63 -4.95
CA GLY A 302 -5.68 3.16 -5.44
C GLY A 302 -5.65 2.89 -6.95
N HIS A 303 -4.95 3.73 -7.69
CA HIS A 303 -4.85 3.62 -9.16
C HIS A 303 -3.43 3.89 -9.67
N GLY A 304 -3.07 3.17 -10.73
CA GLY A 304 -1.82 3.38 -11.45
C GLY A 304 -0.64 2.57 -10.91
N ARG A 305 0.56 3.04 -11.19
CA ARG A 305 1.81 2.36 -10.83
C ARG A 305 2.10 2.41 -9.33
N LEU A 306 2.88 1.48 -8.84
CA LEU A 306 3.47 1.59 -7.51
C LEU A 306 4.25 2.90 -7.37
N CYS A 307 4.37 3.40 -6.15
CA CYS A 307 5.07 4.63 -5.85
C CYS A 307 5.80 4.54 -4.51
N ASP A 308 6.59 5.57 -4.20
CA ASP A 308 7.33 5.70 -2.96
C ASP A 308 6.94 6.99 -2.21
N GLN A 309 7.59 7.22 -1.07
CA GLN A 309 7.37 8.44 -0.28
C GLN A 309 7.61 9.72 -1.10
N THR A 310 8.63 9.74 -1.98
CA THR A 310 8.98 10.91 -2.80
C THR A 310 7.86 11.23 -3.78
N ASP A 311 7.30 10.22 -4.43
CA ASP A 311 6.14 10.38 -5.32
C ASP A 311 4.96 11.02 -4.57
N VAL A 312 4.65 10.54 -3.36
CA VAL A 312 3.53 11.08 -2.55
C VAL A 312 3.82 12.52 -2.08
N VAL A 313 5.07 12.85 -1.76
CA VAL A 313 5.46 14.23 -1.44
C VAL A 313 5.24 15.16 -2.62
N LEU A 314 5.63 14.74 -3.83
CA LEU A 314 5.42 15.54 -5.05
C LEU A 314 3.92 15.68 -5.35
N TYR A 315 3.16 14.60 -5.22
CA TYR A 315 1.70 14.61 -5.39
C TYR A 315 1.02 15.56 -4.40
N LYS A 316 1.33 15.47 -3.11
CA LYS A 316 0.83 16.37 -2.07
C LYS A 316 1.18 17.83 -2.36
N ASN A 317 2.41 18.10 -2.82
CA ASN A 317 2.84 19.47 -3.14
C ASN A 317 1.99 20.06 -4.28
N MET A 318 1.73 19.29 -5.33
CA MET A 318 0.83 19.68 -6.41
C MET A 318 -0.57 20.00 -5.88
N VAL A 319 -1.16 19.09 -5.10
CA VAL A 319 -2.50 19.27 -4.50
C VAL A 319 -2.55 20.52 -3.63
N THR A 320 -1.50 20.76 -2.83
CA THR A 320 -1.37 21.94 -1.97
C THR A 320 -1.34 23.24 -2.77
N VAL A 321 -0.59 23.28 -3.85
CA VAL A 321 -0.52 24.47 -4.74
C VAL A 321 -1.89 24.78 -5.34
N ILE A 322 -2.57 23.75 -5.88
CA ILE A 322 -3.89 23.94 -6.49
C ILE A 322 -4.92 24.37 -5.43
N ARG A 323 -4.95 23.70 -4.28
CA ARG A 323 -5.81 24.07 -3.15
C ARG A 323 -5.62 25.56 -2.77
N ASN A 324 -4.37 26.00 -2.68
CA ASN A 324 -4.05 27.38 -2.30
C ASN A 324 -4.44 28.39 -3.37
N LEU A 325 -4.26 28.08 -4.65
CA LEU A 325 -4.70 28.96 -5.75
C LEU A 325 -6.23 29.09 -5.74
N VAL A 326 -6.96 28.00 -5.59
CA VAL A 326 -8.42 28.02 -5.49
C VAL A 326 -8.89 28.84 -4.29
N GLN A 327 -8.26 28.66 -3.09
CA GLN A 327 -8.59 29.43 -1.90
C GLN A 327 -8.27 30.92 -2.09
N PHE A 328 -7.16 31.25 -2.72
CA PHE A 328 -6.78 32.62 -3.02
C PHE A 328 -7.84 33.32 -3.89
N TYR A 329 -8.29 32.67 -4.96
CA TYR A 329 -9.35 33.23 -5.81
C TYR A 329 -10.70 33.30 -5.08
N LYS A 330 -11.04 32.30 -4.26
CA LYS A 330 -12.26 32.29 -3.44
C LYS A 330 -12.25 33.43 -2.42
N ASN A 331 -11.10 33.73 -1.80
CA ASN A 331 -10.91 34.87 -0.91
C ASN A 331 -11.15 36.22 -1.60
N GLN A 332 -10.93 36.31 -2.90
CA GLN A 332 -11.25 37.50 -3.73
C GLN A 332 -12.72 37.56 -4.16
N GLY A 333 -13.56 36.60 -3.73
CA GLY A 333 -14.99 36.54 -4.08
C GLY A 333 -15.24 36.00 -5.50
N LYS A 334 -14.29 35.33 -6.13
CA LYS A 334 -14.48 34.70 -7.43
C LYS A 334 -15.46 33.56 -7.35
N THR A 335 -16.38 33.50 -8.31
CA THR A 335 -17.30 32.35 -8.45
C THR A 335 -16.56 31.10 -8.93
N LEU A 336 -17.16 29.92 -8.76
CA LEU A 336 -16.62 28.67 -9.29
C LEU A 336 -16.27 28.78 -10.78
N GLN A 337 -17.17 29.32 -11.61
CA GLN A 337 -16.91 29.47 -13.05
C GLN A 337 -15.69 30.36 -13.32
N GLN A 338 -15.56 31.49 -12.61
CA GLN A 338 -14.38 32.35 -12.75
C GLN A 338 -13.09 31.66 -12.31
N VAL A 339 -13.14 30.77 -11.28
CA VAL A 339 -11.96 30.00 -10.86
C VAL A 339 -11.59 28.95 -11.91
N LEU A 340 -12.58 28.29 -12.51
CA LEU A 340 -12.37 27.33 -13.60
C LEU A 340 -11.74 28.02 -14.84
N ASP A 341 -12.20 29.23 -15.18
CA ASP A 341 -11.67 30.02 -16.30
C ASP A 341 -10.20 30.45 -16.08
N LEU A 342 -9.79 30.63 -14.81
CA LEU A 342 -8.43 30.96 -14.41
C LEU A 342 -7.47 29.75 -14.41
N LYS A 343 -7.98 28.52 -14.62
CA LYS A 343 -7.21 27.28 -14.75
C LYS A 343 -6.15 27.10 -13.66
N PRO A 344 -6.53 26.96 -12.38
CA PRO A 344 -5.58 26.84 -11.27
C PRO A 344 -4.69 25.58 -11.35
N THR A 345 -5.02 24.67 -12.24
CA THR A 345 -4.34 23.38 -12.49
C THR A 345 -3.39 23.40 -13.68
N ALA A 346 -3.35 24.50 -14.48
CA ALA A 346 -2.70 24.55 -15.80
C ALA A 346 -1.23 24.05 -15.81
N GLY A 347 -0.47 24.23 -14.72
CA GLY A 347 0.91 23.76 -14.63
C GLY A 347 1.06 22.24 -14.42
N TYR A 348 -0.06 21.52 -14.23
CA TYR A 348 -0.08 20.09 -13.89
C TYR A 348 -0.99 19.27 -14.83
N ASP A 349 -1.80 19.93 -15.66
CA ASP A 349 -2.83 19.27 -16.48
C ASP A 349 -2.24 18.26 -17.48
N ASP A 350 -1.05 18.50 -18.03
CA ASP A 350 -0.38 17.56 -18.96
C ASP A 350 -0.12 16.19 -18.32
N ARG A 351 0.09 16.16 -17.00
CA ARG A 351 0.39 14.92 -16.26
C ARG A 351 -0.81 14.33 -15.55
N TRP A 352 -1.68 15.18 -14.98
CA TRP A 352 -2.71 14.78 -14.03
C TRP A 352 -4.12 15.13 -14.49
N GLY A 353 -4.23 15.97 -15.54
CA GLY A 353 -5.51 16.46 -16.01
C GLY A 353 -6.23 15.50 -16.94
N SER A 354 -7.55 15.58 -16.93
CA SER A 354 -8.42 14.92 -17.90
C SER A 354 -9.58 15.80 -18.28
N ALA A 355 -9.91 15.83 -19.59
CA ALA A 355 -11.08 16.55 -20.11
C ALA A 355 -12.36 15.69 -20.11
N SER A 356 -12.23 14.36 -19.95
CA SER A 356 -13.33 13.40 -20.03
C SER A 356 -13.07 12.18 -19.13
N GLY A 357 -14.05 11.29 -19.01
CA GLY A 357 -13.93 10.07 -18.22
C GLY A 357 -14.52 10.19 -16.83
N ARG A 358 -14.09 9.31 -15.93
CA ARG A 358 -14.65 9.13 -14.57
C ARG A 358 -14.47 10.36 -13.68
N TRP A 359 -13.33 11.05 -13.81
CA TRP A 359 -12.95 12.22 -13.03
C TRP A 359 -12.17 13.21 -13.90
N THR A 360 -12.73 14.40 -14.05
CA THR A 360 -12.15 15.43 -14.91
C THR A 360 -11.43 16.48 -14.08
N THR A 361 -10.53 17.24 -14.72
CA THR A 361 -9.92 18.44 -14.11
C THR A 361 -10.98 19.41 -13.58
N ARG A 362 -12.11 19.54 -14.28
CA ARG A 362 -13.24 20.36 -13.85
C ARG A 362 -13.87 19.85 -12.58
N ASP A 363 -14.07 18.52 -12.46
CA ASP A 363 -14.64 17.91 -11.27
C ASP A 363 -13.73 18.11 -10.06
N PHE A 364 -12.43 17.91 -10.22
CA PHE A 364 -11.44 18.15 -9.18
C PHE A 364 -11.47 19.61 -8.69
N VAL A 365 -11.33 20.59 -9.58
CA VAL A 365 -11.38 22.03 -9.20
C VAL A 365 -12.72 22.38 -8.56
N THR A 366 -13.82 21.76 -9.01
CA THR A 366 -15.15 21.96 -8.43
C THR A 366 -15.20 21.44 -6.99
N ALA A 367 -14.73 20.23 -6.74
CA ALA A 367 -14.69 19.63 -5.42
C ALA A 367 -13.78 20.44 -4.47
N VAL A 368 -12.61 20.86 -4.92
CA VAL A 368 -11.72 21.75 -4.16
C VAL A 368 -12.44 23.05 -3.79
N TYR A 369 -13.10 23.70 -4.77
CA TYR A 369 -13.83 24.94 -4.50
C TYR A 369 -14.98 24.74 -3.52
N GLN A 370 -15.73 23.67 -3.62
CA GLN A 370 -16.89 23.39 -2.77
C GLN A 370 -16.49 23.13 -1.31
N THR A 371 -15.41 22.41 -1.09
CA THR A 371 -14.97 21.98 0.25
C THR A 371 -14.16 23.03 0.99
N LEU A 372 -13.61 24.04 0.30
CA LEU A 372 -12.89 25.14 0.92
C LEU A 372 -13.86 26.17 1.54
N PRO A 373 -13.49 26.84 2.66
CA PRO A 373 -14.29 27.92 3.26
C PRO A 373 -14.35 29.14 2.35
N ALA A 374 -15.41 29.97 2.50
CA ALA A 374 -15.58 31.21 1.73
C ALA A 374 -14.41 32.20 1.92
N LYS A 375 -13.83 32.21 3.14
CA LYS A 375 -12.60 32.89 3.49
C LYS A 375 -11.74 31.93 4.28
N GLY A 376 -10.50 31.72 3.86
CA GLY A 376 -9.60 30.78 4.51
C GLY A 376 -8.14 31.12 4.31
N PRO A 377 -7.26 30.43 5.05
CA PRO A 377 -5.82 30.62 4.93
C PRO A 377 -5.30 30.10 3.59
N VAL A 378 -4.28 30.76 3.08
CA VAL A 378 -3.50 30.35 1.91
C VAL A 378 -2.09 30.05 2.42
N PHE A 379 -1.67 28.79 2.26
CA PHE A 379 -0.36 28.32 2.73
C PHE A 379 0.61 28.29 1.56
N PHE A 380 1.55 29.22 1.48
CA PHE A 380 2.65 29.15 0.54
C PHE A 380 3.90 28.66 1.27
N SER A 381 4.53 27.61 0.72
CA SER A 381 5.85 27.19 1.20
C SER A 381 6.85 28.32 0.94
N MET A 382 7.51 28.81 1.99
CA MET A 382 8.46 29.92 1.91
C MET A 382 9.76 29.59 1.17
N GLN A 383 9.91 28.39 0.60
CA GLN A 383 11.17 27.99 -0.04
C GLN A 383 11.34 28.53 -1.47
N ASN A 384 10.29 29.09 -2.13
CA ASN A 384 10.40 29.63 -3.49
C ASN A 384 9.56 30.90 -3.76
N SER A 385 9.18 31.68 -2.75
CA SER A 385 8.34 32.85 -2.99
C SER A 385 9.13 34.16 -3.06
N THR A 386 9.52 34.53 -4.29
CA THR A 386 9.83 35.91 -4.63
C THR A 386 8.61 36.72 -5.11
N LEU A 387 7.41 36.15 -5.08
CA LEU A 387 6.22 36.79 -5.62
C LEU A 387 4.98 36.52 -4.76
N VAL A 388 4.78 37.20 -3.65
CA VAL A 388 3.48 37.73 -3.19
C VAL A 388 3.67 38.56 -1.92
N PRO A 389 3.20 39.81 -1.83
CA PRO A 389 3.22 40.55 -0.57
C PRO A 389 2.21 39.98 0.44
N SER A 390 2.69 39.57 1.58
CA SER A 390 1.87 39.17 2.72
C SER A 390 1.10 40.38 3.26
N SER A 391 -0.21 40.39 3.13
CA SER A 391 -1.10 41.29 3.82
C SER A 391 -1.75 40.70 5.09
N ALA A 392 -1.25 39.58 5.58
CA ALA A 392 -1.71 39.00 6.84
C ALA A 392 -0.77 39.40 7.99
N LYS A 393 -1.19 40.32 8.86
CA LYS A 393 -0.58 40.54 10.14
C LYS A 393 -0.73 39.28 11.01
N PRO A 394 0.33 38.76 11.64
CA PRO A 394 0.18 37.65 12.57
C PRO A 394 -0.61 38.13 13.79
N ALA A 395 -1.68 37.41 14.11
CA ALA A 395 -2.35 37.57 15.39
C ALA A 395 -1.36 37.17 16.50
N GLY A 396 -1.16 38.09 17.47
CA GLY A 396 -0.19 37.97 18.55
C GLY A 396 -0.40 36.68 19.37
N GLY A 397 0.51 35.73 19.22
CA GLY A 397 0.67 34.60 20.12
C GLY A 397 1.54 35.04 21.31
N LYS A 398 1.00 34.96 22.53
CA LYS A 398 1.73 35.14 23.77
C LYS A 398 2.81 34.06 23.87
N GLN A 399 4.04 34.51 24.12
CA GLN A 399 5.13 33.65 24.61
C GLN A 399 4.75 33.03 25.97
N PHE A 400 4.92 31.74 26.06
CA PHE A 400 5.29 31.02 27.27
C PHE A 400 6.40 30.05 26.92
#